data_7762b390b115ad6e8a107ac63656e672
#
_entry.id   7762b390b115ad6e8a107ac63656e672
#
_cell.length_a   1.000
_cell.length_b   1.000
_cell.length_c   1.000
_cell.angle_alpha   90.00
_cell.angle_beta   90.00
_cell.angle_gamma   90.00
#
_symmetry.space_group_name_H-M   'P 1'
#
loop_
_entity.id
_entity.type
_entity.pdbx_description
1 polymer ?
#
loop_
_entity_poly.entity_id
_entity_poly.type
_entity_poly.pdbx_seq_one_letter_code
_entity_poly.pdbx_strand_id
1 'polypeptide(L)'
;MTSALKTFVPGALALLLLLPTALQAKEAETQQKLANVVILATGGTIAGAGASAANSATYQAAKVGIEQLIAGVPELSQLANVRGEQVMQIASESITNENLLQLGRRVAELADSKDVDGIVITHG
;
A
#
# COMPACT_ATOMS: atom_id res chain seq x y z
N MET A 1 -41.93 -83.65 4.27
CA MET A 1 -42.21 -82.47 3.47
C MET A 1 -41.89 -81.27 4.35
N THR A 2 -40.67 -80.80 4.28
CA THR A 2 -40.19 -79.67 5.12
C THR A 2 -39.33 -78.76 4.28
N SER A 3 -39.87 -77.63 4.03
CA SER A 3 -39.23 -76.57 3.26
C SER A 3 -38.30 -75.78 4.18
N ALA A 4 -37.06 -75.70 3.81
CA ALA A 4 -36.06 -74.90 4.53
C ALA A 4 -36.06 -73.46 3.97
N LEU A 5 -36.35 -72.53 4.85
CA LEU A 5 -36.32 -71.09 4.57
C LEU A 5 -34.87 -70.61 4.75
N LYS A 6 -34.25 -70.18 3.66
CA LYS A 6 -32.92 -69.55 3.69
C LYS A 6 -33.08 -68.06 4.00
N THR A 7 -32.63 -67.68 5.16
CA THR A 7 -32.51 -66.27 5.52
C THR A 7 -31.30 -65.66 4.83
N PHE A 8 -31.59 -64.70 3.97
CA PHE A 8 -30.62 -63.84 3.29
C PHE A 8 -30.35 -62.61 4.14
N VAL A 9 -29.12 -62.46 4.63
CA VAL A 9 -28.65 -61.29 5.35
C VAL A 9 -27.97 -60.36 4.35
N PRO A 10 -28.52 -59.16 4.06
CA PRO A 10 -27.78 -58.19 3.28
C PRO A 10 -26.78 -57.49 4.17
N GLY A 11 -25.49 -57.73 3.94
CA GLY A 11 -24.43 -56.96 4.49
C GLY A 11 -24.49 -55.50 4.01
N ALA A 12 -24.89 -54.62 4.87
CA ALA A 12 -24.88 -53.20 4.59
C ALA A 12 -23.46 -52.70 4.52
N LEU A 13 -23.06 -52.37 3.34
CA LEU A 13 -21.84 -51.63 3.01
C LEU A 13 -22.01 -50.16 3.48
N ALA A 14 -21.63 -49.88 4.70
CA ALA A 14 -21.51 -48.53 5.22
C ALA A 14 -20.03 -48.09 5.16
N LEU A 15 -19.55 -47.98 3.93
CA LEU A 15 -18.27 -47.35 3.65
C LEU A 15 -18.59 -46.10 2.83
N LEU A 16 -18.83 -45.00 3.46
CA LEU A 16 -18.65 -43.73 2.75
C LEU A 16 -18.59 -42.54 3.67
N LEU A 17 -17.61 -41.65 3.33
CA LEU A 17 -17.53 -40.22 3.60
C LEU A 17 -16.87 -39.83 4.90
N LEU A 18 -15.64 -40.25 5.05
CA LEU A 18 -14.59 -39.41 5.61
C LEU A 18 -13.90 -38.70 4.45
N LEU A 19 -14.60 -37.76 3.81
CA LEU A 19 -13.96 -36.77 2.94
C LEU A 19 -13.16 -35.84 3.81
N PRO A 20 -11.92 -35.54 3.41
CA PRO A 20 -11.02 -34.72 4.23
C PRO A 20 -11.51 -33.28 4.22
N THR A 21 -11.99 -32.81 5.35
CA THR A 21 -12.23 -31.40 5.66
C THR A 21 -10.95 -30.57 5.72
N ALA A 22 -9.83 -31.15 5.29
CA ALA A 22 -8.52 -30.50 5.28
C ALA A 22 -8.26 -29.58 4.09
N LEU A 23 -9.19 -29.50 3.10
CA LEU A 23 -8.97 -28.68 1.91
C LEU A 23 -9.62 -27.29 1.96
N GLN A 24 -10.43 -27.00 2.97
CA GLN A 24 -11.07 -25.69 3.16
C GLN A 24 -10.32 -24.72 4.06
N ALA A 25 -9.19 -25.13 4.62
CA ALA A 25 -8.40 -24.28 5.53
C ALA A 25 -7.32 -23.44 4.83
N LYS A 26 -7.27 -23.38 3.49
CA LYS A 26 -6.17 -22.70 2.78
C LYS A 26 -6.58 -21.45 2.00
N GLU A 27 -7.80 -20.98 2.18
CA GLU A 27 -8.26 -19.68 1.64
C GLU A 27 -8.63 -18.69 2.74
N ALA A 28 -7.95 -18.72 3.87
CA ALA A 28 -7.78 -17.51 4.63
C ALA A 28 -6.72 -16.70 3.84
N GLU A 29 -7.16 -15.94 2.84
CA GLU A 29 -6.37 -14.82 2.33
C GLU A 29 -5.92 -14.03 3.54
N THR A 30 -4.63 -14.14 3.84
CA THR A 30 -3.99 -13.23 4.78
C THR A 30 -4.15 -11.87 4.13
N GLN A 31 -5.18 -11.11 4.50
CA GLN A 31 -5.28 -9.70 4.11
C GLN A 31 -3.99 -9.06 4.62
N GLN A 32 -3.04 -8.93 3.70
CA GLN A 32 -1.77 -8.33 4.01
C GLN A 32 -2.06 -6.89 4.41
N LYS A 33 -1.88 -6.58 5.68
CA LYS A 33 -2.04 -5.22 6.20
C LYS A 33 -1.11 -4.32 5.40
N LEU A 34 -1.68 -3.34 4.70
CA LEU A 34 -0.89 -2.36 3.95
C LEU A 34 0.00 -1.55 4.91
N ALA A 35 1.23 -1.32 4.48
CA ALA A 35 2.18 -0.49 5.21
C ALA A 35 1.70 0.98 5.26
N ASN A 36 1.93 1.65 6.38
CA ASN A 36 1.67 3.08 6.52
C ASN A 36 2.90 3.86 6.06
N VAL A 37 2.76 4.58 4.96
CA VAL A 37 3.86 5.33 4.33
C VAL A 37 3.57 6.82 4.37
N VAL A 38 4.56 7.59 4.79
CA VAL A 38 4.52 9.06 4.78
C VAL A 38 5.39 9.59 3.65
N ILE A 39 4.83 10.43 2.79
CA ILE A 39 5.58 11.13 1.75
C ILE A 39 5.84 12.56 2.21
N LEU A 40 7.11 12.90 2.45
CA LEU A 40 7.55 14.24 2.80
C LEU A 40 7.91 15.01 1.52
N ALA A 41 7.14 16.02 1.20
CA ALA A 41 7.37 16.84 0.01
C ALA A 41 8.17 18.10 0.33
N THR A 42 9.18 18.36 -0.47
CA THR A 42 10.02 19.57 -0.37
C THR A 42 9.80 20.58 -1.49
N GLY A 43 8.95 20.25 -2.48
CA GLY A 43 8.77 21.04 -3.68
C GLY A 43 9.65 20.51 -4.82
N GLY A 44 10.48 21.36 -5.38
CA GLY A 44 11.39 21.00 -6.46
C GLY A 44 10.73 20.79 -7.82
N THR A 45 11.46 20.19 -8.72
CA THR A 45 11.03 19.97 -10.12
C THR A 45 9.88 18.98 -10.22
N ILE A 46 9.84 17.96 -9.38
CA ILE A 46 8.73 16.98 -9.34
C ILE A 46 7.37 17.64 -9.03
N ALA A 47 7.40 18.71 -8.27
CA ALA A 47 6.23 19.52 -7.89
C ALA A 47 6.06 20.74 -8.82
N GLY A 48 6.61 20.70 -10.01
CA GLY A 48 6.50 21.80 -10.97
C GLY A 48 5.22 21.75 -11.79
N ALA A 49 4.80 22.93 -12.25
CA ALA A 49 3.69 23.08 -13.17
C ALA A 49 4.02 24.12 -14.24
N GLY A 50 3.45 23.94 -15.43
CA GLY A 50 3.52 24.87 -16.54
C GLY A 50 2.19 24.95 -17.27
N ALA A 51 2.02 25.96 -18.11
CA ALA A 51 0.78 26.15 -18.85
C ALA A 51 0.51 25.04 -19.87
N SER A 52 1.53 24.36 -20.35
CA SER A 52 1.40 23.17 -21.19
C SER A 52 2.70 22.34 -21.17
N ALA A 53 2.57 21.03 -21.42
CA ALA A 53 3.71 20.13 -21.56
C ALA A 53 4.64 20.49 -22.75
N ALA A 54 4.11 21.20 -23.75
CA ALA A 54 4.85 21.61 -24.95
C ALA A 54 5.61 22.93 -24.76
N ASN A 55 5.41 23.67 -23.69
CA ASN A 55 6.03 24.96 -23.46
C ASN A 55 6.73 25.03 -22.11
N SER A 56 8.02 24.66 -22.11
CA SER A 56 8.88 24.69 -20.92
C SER A 56 9.16 26.12 -20.40
N ALA A 57 8.94 27.17 -21.22
CA ALA A 57 9.17 28.55 -20.81
C ALA A 57 8.21 29.02 -19.71
N THR A 58 7.06 28.35 -19.53
CA THR A 58 6.08 28.65 -18.48
C THR A 58 6.20 27.76 -17.26
N TYR A 59 7.15 26.83 -17.28
CA TYR A 59 7.37 25.91 -16.18
C TYR A 59 7.86 26.63 -14.91
N GLN A 60 7.25 26.32 -13.80
CA GLN A 60 7.64 26.80 -12.48
C GLN A 60 7.73 25.62 -11.50
N ALA A 61 8.89 25.48 -10.86
CA ALA A 61 9.10 24.49 -9.83
C ALA A 61 8.22 24.76 -8.60
N ALA A 62 7.99 23.73 -7.78
CA ALA A 62 7.31 23.81 -6.49
C ALA A 62 5.92 24.46 -6.53
N LYS A 63 5.12 24.22 -7.57
CA LYS A 63 3.76 24.78 -7.71
C LYS A 63 2.66 23.80 -7.30
N VAL A 64 2.95 22.50 -7.34
CA VAL A 64 2.00 21.43 -7.05
C VAL A 64 2.23 20.93 -5.63
N GLY A 65 1.20 20.93 -4.82
CA GLY A 65 1.27 20.41 -3.46
C GLY A 65 1.25 18.89 -3.43
N ILE A 66 1.68 18.30 -2.29
CA ILE A 66 1.81 16.85 -2.12
C ILE A 66 0.48 16.11 -2.35
N GLU A 67 -0.64 16.67 -1.93
CA GLU A 67 -1.95 16.04 -2.11
C GLU A 67 -2.29 15.84 -3.59
N GLN A 68 -1.94 16.82 -4.45
CA GLN A 68 -2.15 16.72 -5.88
C GLN A 68 -1.19 15.72 -6.53
N LEU A 69 0.05 15.60 -6.03
CA LEU A 69 1.00 14.61 -6.51
C LEU A 69 0.51 13.19 -6.19
N ILE A 70 0.03 12.95 -4.97
CA ILE A 70 -0.54 11.65 -4.57
C ILE A 70 -1.80 11.35 -5.39
N ALA A 71 -2.69 12.33 -5.57
CA ALA A 71 -3.90 12.16 -6.37
C ALA A 71 -3.62 11.83 -7.84
N GLY A 72 -2.45 12.23 -8.35
CA GLY A 72 -1.99 11.89 -9.71
C GLY A 72 -1.56 10.43 -9.89
N VAL A 73 -1.43 9.66 -8.81
CA VAL A 73 -1.00 8.24 -8.82
C VAL A 73 -1.95 7.41 -7.95
N PRO A 74 -3.19 7.18 -8.39
CA PRO A 74 -4.22 6.50 -7.60
C PRO A 74 -3.85 5.06 -7.20
N GLU A 75 -2.95 4.41 -7.93
CA GLU A 75 -2.46 3.05 -7.68
C GLU A 75 -1.71 2.93 -6.34
N LEU A 76 -1.20 4.03 -5.80
CA LEU A 76 -0.52 4.04 -4.49
C LEU A 76 -1.40 3.48 -3.38
N SER A 77 -2.71 3.70 -3.45
CA SER A 77 -3.67 3.18 -2.47
C SER A 77 -3.78 1.67 -2.42
N GLN A 78 -3.34 0.97 -3.48
CA GLN A 78 -3.29 -0.49 -3.54
C GLN A 78 -2.00 -1.06 -2.93
N LEU A 79 -0.95 -0.23 -2.81
CA LEU A 79 0.38 -0.64 -2.35
C LEU A 79 0.60 -0.32 -0.87
N ALA A 80 0.07 0.81 -0.39
CA ALA A 80 0.26 1.29 0.97
C ALA A 80 -0.86 2.26 1.41
N ASN A 81 -0.99 2.43 2.71
CA ASN A 81 -1.74 3.53 3.30
C ASN A 81 -0.86 4.79 3.25
N VAL A 82 -1.00 5.55 2.18
CA VAL A 82 -0.15 6.71 1.91
C VAL A 82 -0.78 7.98 2.45
N ARG A 83 0.01 8.79 3.15
CA ARG A 83 -0.31 10.18 3.48
C ARG A 83 0.83 11.11 3.09
N GLY A 84 0.48 12.32 2.66
CA GLY A 84 1.43 13.35 2.30
C GLY A 84 1.63 14.39 3.41
N GLU A 85 2.85 14.90 3.53
CA GLU A 85 3.16 16.07 4.36
C GLU A 85 4.01 17.05 3.54
N GLN A 86 3.54 18.29 3.42
CA GLN A 86 4.32 19.37 2.79
C GLN A 86 5.26 19.96 3.84
N VAL A 87 6.53 19.54 3.82
CA VAL A 87 7.55 20.05 4.75
C VAL A 87 8.01 21.44 4.33
N MET A 88 8.20 21.62 3.03
CA MET A 88 8.50 22.92 2.40
C MET A 88 8.05 22.88 0.94
N GLN A 89 7.99 24.04 0.30
CA GLN A 89 7.59 24.15 -1.11
C GLN A 89 8.49 25.14 -1.83
N ILE A 90 9.71 24.72 -2.10
CA ILE A 90 10.77 25.55 -2.68
C ILE A 90 11.37 24.90 -3.92
N ALA A 91 11.93 25.69 -4.82
CA ALA A 91 12.72 25.18 -5.91
C ALA A 91 13.99 24.50 -5.37
N SER A 92 14.43 23.41 -6.00
CA SER A 92 15.52 22.57 -5.46
C SER A 92 16.84 23.30 -5.33
N GLU A 93 17.14 24.24 -6.20
CA GLU A 93 18.33 25.10 -6.15
C GLU A 93 18.31 26.10 -4.97
N SER A 94 17.15 26.31 -4.36
CA SER A 94 16.96 27.24 -3.23
C SER A 94 17.01 26.56 -1.87
N ILE A 95 17.29 25.25 -1.82
CA ILE A 95 17.38 24.53 -0.55
C ILE A 95 18.57 25.00 0.28
N THR A 96 18.33 25.23 1.57
CA THR A 96 19.35 25.69 2.53
C THR A 96 19.65 24.60 3.55
N ASN A 97 20.73 24.77 4.32
CA ASN A 97 21.05 23.89 5.44
C ASN A 97 19.95 23.88 6.50
N GLU A 98 19.28 25.02 6.71
CA GLU A 98 18.16 25.12 7.64
C GLU A 98 16.96 24.29 7.16
N ASN A 99 16.65 24.31 5.85
CA ASN A 99 15.65 23.45 5.25
C ASN A 99 15.99 21.96 5.43
N LEU A 100 17.25 21.59 5.22
CA LEU A 100 17.70 20.20 5.43
C LEU A 100 17.58 19.78 6.89
N LEU A 101 17.91 20.66 7.85
CA LEU A 101 17.72 20.38 9.26
C LEU A 101 16.24 20.24 9.64
N GLN A 102 15.36 21.08 9.08
CA GLN A 102 13.92 20.94 9.26
C GLN A 102 13.41 19.59 8.77
N LEU A 103 13.80 19.21 7.54
CA LEU A 103 13.47 17.92 6.97
C LEU A 103 14.01 16.76 7.84
N GLY A 104 15.27 16.83 8.25
CA GLY A 104 15.90 15.81 9.08
C GLY A 104 15.21 15.61 10.43
N ARG A 105 14.77 16.70 11.08
CA ARG A 105 13.99 16.59 12.33
C ARG A 105 12.66 15.88 12.08
N ARG A 106 11.96 16.22 10.97
CA ARG A 106 10.69 15.57 10.65
C ARG A 106 10.86 14.09 10.35
N VAL A 107 11.92 13.73 9.63
CA VAL A 107 12.28 12.31 9.38
C VAL A 107 12.51 11.57 10.69
N ALA A 108 13.27 12.15 11.63
CA ALA A 108 13.56 11.53 12.93
C ALA A 108 12.27 11.33 13.75
N GLU A 109 11.38 12.33 13.82
CA GLU A 109 10.08 12.21 14.50
C GLU A 109 9.23 11.08 13.93
N LEU A 110 9.19 10.93 12.60
CA LEU A 110 8.42 9.89 11.94
C LEU A 110 9.06 8.51 12.10
N ALA A 111 10.38 8.44 12.10
CA ALA A 111 11.11 7.19 12.29
C ALA A 111 10.92 6.61 13.70
N ASP A 112 10.69 7.46 14.70
CA ASP A 112 10.37 7.04 16.07
C ASP A 112 8.88 6.68 16.25
N SER A 113 8.03 6.98 15.27
CA SER A 113 6.60 6.70 15.33
C SER A 113 6.30 5.23 15.06
N LYS A 114 5.50 4.62 15.93
CA LYS A 114 5.04 3.22 15.75
C LYS A 114 3.98 3.07 14.66
N ASP A 115 3.42 4.17 14.19
CA ASP A 115 2.35 4.20 13.18
C ASP A 115 2.89 4.45 11.77
N VAL A 116 4.21 4.49 11.57
CA VAL A 116 4.87 4.71 10.30
C VAL A 116 5.79 3.55 9.97
N ASP A 117 5.52 2.87 8.88
CA ASP A 117 6.30 1.75 8.38
C ASP A 117 7.35 2.18 7.35
N GLY A 118 7.14 3.35 6.72
CA GLY A 118 8.05 3.86 5.69
C GLY A 118 7.93 5.37 5.47
N ILE A 119 9.05 5.97 5.06
CA ILE A 119 9.15 7.39 4.74
C ILE A 119 9.72 7.53 3.34
N VAL A 120 9.05 8.34 2.50
CA VAL A 120 9.52 8.73 1.17
C VAL A 120 9.73 10.24 1.16
N ILE A 121 10.82 10.70 0.58
CA ILE A 121 11.09 12.13 0.41
C ILE A 121 11.04 12.43 -1.09
N THR A 122 10.19 13.39 -1.48
CA THR A 122 10.20 13.93 -2.84
C THR A 122 10.98 15.22 -2.90
N HIS A 123 11.97 15.23 -3.78
CA HIS A 123 12.85 16.38 -4.03
C HIS A 123 13.24 16.37 -5.51
N GLY A 124 13.41 17.50 -6.15
CA GLY A 124 13.74 17.58 -7.58
C GLY A 124 14.96 18.40 -7.86
#